data_facd99c17c7ed30229dc2013c46c43ee
#
_entry.id   facd99c17c7ed30229dc2013c46c43ee
#
_cell.length_a   1.000
_cell.length_b   1.000
_cell.length_c   1.000
_cell.angle_alpha   90.00
_cell.angle_beta   90.00
_cell.angle_gamma   90.00
#
_symmetry.space_group_name_H-M   'P 1'
#
loop_
_entity.id
_entity.type
_entity.pdbx_description
1 polymer ?
#
loop_
_entity_poly.entity_id
_entity_poly.type
_entity_poly.pdbx_seq_one_letter_code
_entity_poly.pdbx_strand_id
1 'polypeptide(L)'
;MKRKIIMLIVIFLIIAIIAGIAIYQKNNKKTDSNATVIKMNEVTRSVFYAPQYVAINNGYFKDYNIEIDLTTGQGADAVMTSVLSGESQIGFAGPEASIYVYNEGKEDYIEVFAQLTKRDGSFLVSKNKTENFSWQDLKGKTVIPGRKGGVPYMTLEYVIKQKGLKPGKDLTLDDSIKFDLMASAFTSGSADYVTLFEPTASNIEKLGKGHIVASV
;
A
#
# COMPACT_ATOMS: atom_id res chain seq x y z
N MET A 1 19.93 49.69 -22.90
CA MET A 1 20.80 48.90 -21.99
C MET A 1 20.38 49.01 -20.52
N LYS A 2 20.27 50.18 -19.90
CA LYS A 2 19.95 50.35 -18.46
C LYS A 2 18.64 49.66 -18.02
N ARG A 3 17.53 49.73 -18.81
CA ARG A 3 16.25 49.08 -18.45
C ARG A 3 16.34 47.55 -18.39
N LYS A 4 17.09 46.87 -19.30
CA LYS A 4 17.28 45.42 -19.28
C LYS A 4 18.10 44.95 -18.06
N ILE A 5 19.11 45.74 -17.65
CA ILE A 5 19.91 45.45 -16.46
C ILE A 5 19.08 45.59 -15.18
N ILE A 6 18.24 46.61 -15.09
CA ILE A 6 17.33 46.80 -13.92
C ILE A 6 16.34 45.62 -13.82
N MET A 7 15.79 45.18 -14.95
CA MET A 7 14.86 44.04 -14.98
C MET A 7 15.53 42.73 -14.53
N LEU A 8 16.79 42.49 -14.93
CA LEU A 8 17.55 41.31 -14.49
C LEU A 8 17.86 41.35 -12.98
N ILE A 9 18.17 42.53 -12.43
CA ILE A 9 18.42 42.71 -10.99
C ILE A 9 17.12 42.42 -10.20
N VAL A 10 15.98 42.93 -10.67
CA VAL A 10 14.68 42.69 -10.00
C VAL A 10 14.32 41.21 -10.03
N ILE A 11 14.50 40.50 -11.15
CA ILE A 11 14.27 39.05 -11.25
C ILE A 11 15.19 38.29 -10.29
N PHE A 12 16.46 38.64 -10.21
CA PHE A 12 17.40 37.99 -9.29
C PHE A 12 17.01 38.20 -7.83
N LEU A 13 16.56 39.39 -7.46
CA LEU A 13 16.07 39.68 -6.09
C LEU A 13 14.81 38.87 -5.75
N ILE A 14 13.86 38.72 -6.69
CA ILE A 14 12.66 37.89 -6.49
C ILE A 14 13.04 36.43 -6.28
N ILE A 15 13.94 35.88 -7.09
CA ILE A 15 14.43 34.49 -6.95
C ILE A 15 15.13 34.31 -5.58
N ALA A 16 15.95 35.28 -5.15
CA ALA A 16 16.62 35.22 -3.86
C ALA A 16 15.63 35.27 -2.68
N ILE A 17 14.56 36.07 -2.78
CA ILE A 17 13.48 36.10 -1.78
C ILE A 17 12.71 34.78 -1.72
N ILE A 18 12.34 34.20 -2.88
CA ILE A 18 11.65 32.90 -2.94
C ILE A 18 12.53 31.79 -2.37
N ALA A 19 13.82 31.75 -2.73
CA ALA A 19 14.79 30.83 -2.15
C ALA A 19 14.94 30.99 -0.64
N GLY A 20 15.01 32.26 -0.17
CA GLY A 20 15.05 32.57 1.26
C GLY A 20 13.82 32.10 2.03
N ILE A 21 12.63 32.29 1.46
CA ILE A 21 11.35 31.79 2.04
C ILE A 21 11.32 30.27 2.06
N ALA A 22 11.76 29.61 0.98
CA ALA A 22 11.81 28.14 0.91
C ALA A 22 12.79 27.55 1.94
N ILE A 23 13.96 28.16 2.12
CA ILE A 23 14.94 27.76 3.13
C ILE A 23 14.40 28.02 4.54
N TYR A 24 13.75 29.19 4.76
CA TYR A 24 13.12 29.52 6.03
C TYR A 24 12.00 28.54 6.40
N GLN A 25 11.14 28.17 5.46
CA GLN A 25 10.07 27.17 5.67
C GLN A 25 10.64 25.76 5.88
N LYS A 26 11.72 25.39 5.20
CA LYS A 26 12.41 24.12 5.40
C LYS A 26 13.07 24.03 6.77
N ASN A 27 13.67 25.11 7.24
CA ASN A 27 14.32 25.17 8.57
C ASN A 27 13.33 25.36 9.73
N ASN A 28 12.12 25.88 9.47
CA ASN A 28 11.06 26.08 10.47
C ASN A 28 10.04 24.92 10.52
N LYS A 29 10.28 23.80 9.86
CA LYS A 29 9.74 22.52 10.36
C LYS A 29 10.48 22.23 11.67
N LYS A 30 10.07 22.92 12.76
CA LYS A 30 10.44 22.56 14.11
C LYS A 30 9.98 21.12 14.32
N THR A 31 10.87 20.18 14.19
CA THR A 31 10.80 18.94 14.95
C THR A 31 10.80 19.41 16.40
N ASP A 32 9.73 19.22 17.14
CA ASP A 32 9.75 19.43 18.58
C ASP A 32 10.90 18.59 19.10
N SER A 33 11.94 19.25 19.62
CA SER A 33 13.20 18.59 20.01
C SER A 33 13.03 17.55 21.13
N ASN A 34 11.80 17.35 21.61
CA ASN A 34 11.39 16.41 22.65
C ASN A 34 10.39 15.37 22.17
N ALA A 35 9.95 15.36 20.90
CA ALA A 35 8.99 14.35 20.44
C ALA A 35 9.67 12.98 20.29
N THR A 36 9.00 11.94 20.76
CA THR A 36 9.39 10.56 20.49
C THR A 36 9.05 10.20 19.06
N VAL A 37 10.05 9.94 18.23
CA VAL A 37 9.84 9.49 16.85
C VAL A 37 9.53 8.00 16.85
N ILE A 38 8.36 7.64 16.32
CA ILE A 38 7.94 6.25 16.11
C ILE A 38 8.00 5.94 14.63
N LYS A 39 8.90 5.03 14.25
CA LYS A 39 8.97 4.50 12.89
C LYS A 39 7.87 3.48 12.68
N MET A 40 6.99 3.77 11.73
CA MET A 40 5.88 2.90 11.35
C MET A 40 6.03 2.47 9.89
N ASN A 41 5.89 1.18 9.62
CA ASN A 41 5.90 0.65 8.26
C ASN A 41 4.51 0.12 7.89
N GLU A 42 3.95 0.60 6.78
CA GLU A 42 2.66 0.16 6.26
C GLU A 42 2.81 -0.66 4.97
N VAL A 43 1.83 -1.52 4.68
CA VAL A 43 1.84 -2.38 3.49
C VAL A 43 1.85 -1.56 2.19
N THR A 44 1.02 -0.53 2.10
CA THR A 44 0.87 0.33 0.92
C THR A 44 0.20 1.65 1.29
N ARG A 45 0.27 2.64 0.41
CA ARG A 45 -0.57 3.85 0.51
C ARG A 45 -1.98 3.52 0.02
N SER A 46 -2.98 3.66 0.90
CA SER A 46 -4.35 3.32 0.56
C SER A 46 -5.37 4.21 1.28
N VAL A 47 -6.47 4.52 0.61
CA VAL A 47 -7.63 5.20 1.23
C VAL A 47 -8.25 4.37 2.36
N PHE A 48 -8.01 3.07 2.40
CA PHE A 48 -8.37 2.17 3.51
C PHE A 48 -7.75 2.60 4.83
N TYR A 49 -6.60 3.26 4.78
CA TYR A 49 -5.82 3.71 5.93
C TYR A 49 -6.08 5.18 6.25
N ALA A 50 -7.11 5.78 5.67
CA ALA A 50 -7.44 7.20 5.85
C ALA A 50 -7.46 7.66 7.32
N PRO A 51 -7.99 6.91 8.30
CA PRO A 51 -7.95 7.34 9.70
C PRO A 51 -6.53 7.57 10.22
N GLN A 52 -5.56 6.73 9.83
CA GLN A 52 -4.15 6.89 10.17
C GLN A 52 -3.58 8.18 9.58
N TYR A 53 -3.83 8.44 8.30
CA TYR A 53 -3.34 9.65 7.63
C TYR A 53 -3.97 10.92 8.19
N VAL A 54 -5.28 10.87 8.54
CA VAL A 54 -5.97 11.97 9.21
C VAL A 54 -5.33 12.25 10.57
N ALA A 55 -5.03 11.22 11.36
CA ALA A 55 -4.40 11.37 12.66
C ALA A 55 -2.99 12.01 12.54
N ILE A 56 -2.20 11.56 11.56
CA ILE A 56 -0.86 12.12 11.30
C ILE A 56 -0.98 13.58 10.83
N ASN A 57 -1.82 13.85 9.82
CA ASN A 57 -1.92 15.17 9.19
C ASN A 57 -2.54 16.22 10.11
N ASN A 58 -3.51 15.83 10.95
CA ASN A 58 -4.12 16.73 11.94
C ASN A 58 -3.26 16.90 13.19
N GLY A 59 -2.16 16.16 13.31
CA GLY A 59 -1.23 16.29 14.42
C GLY A 59 -1.70 15.64 15.72
N TYR A 60 -2.66 14.72 15.70
CA TYR A 60 -3.18 14.06 16.91
C TYR A 60 -2.11 13.31 17.70
N PHE A 61 -1.07 12.81 17.03
CA PHE A 61 0.07 12.20 17.70
C PHE A 61 0.93 13.22 18.47
N LYS A 62 0.95 14.47 18.01
CA LYS A 62 1.71 15.54 18.68
C LYS A 62 1.14 15.90 20.05
N ASP A 63 -0.17 15.69 20.26
CA ASP A 63 -0.81 15.89 21.58
C ASP A 63 -0.22 14.94 22.65
N TYR A 64 0.43 13.86 22.18
CA TYR A 64 1.12 12.85 23.02
C TYR A 64 2.64 12.93 22.90
N ASN A 65 3.18 14.00 22.33
CA ASN A 65 4.62 14.16 22.09
C ASN A 65 5.21 13.06 21.20
N ILE A 66 4.42 12.56 20.23
CA ILE A 66 4.80 11.52 19.27
C ILE A 66 4.85 12.13 17.86
N GLU A 67 5.91 11.80 17.13
CA GLU A 67 6.03 12.03 15.69
C GLU A 67 6.07 10.68 14.96
N ILE A 68 5.24 10.49 13.94
CA ILE A 68 5.23 9.27 13.14
C ILE A 68 6.11 9.44 11.90
N ASP A 69 7.17 8.63 11.81
CA ASP A 69 7.99 8.45 10.61
C ASP A 69 7.41 7.25 9.83
N LEU A 70 6.57 7.57 8.83
CA LEU A 70 5.79 6.58 8.09
C LEU A 70 6.47 6.17 6.80
N THR A 71 6.82 4.89 6.69
CA THR A 71 7.39 4.24 5.51
C THR A 71 6.44 3.20 4.91
N THR A 72 6.69 2.78 3.66
CA THR A 72 5.85 1.82 2.94
C THR A 72 6.68 0.62 2.50
N GLY A 73 6.32 -0.58 2.98
CA GLY A 73 7.02 -1.84 2.68
C GLY A 73 6.61 -2.51 1.37
N GLN A 74 5.44 -2.15 0.82
CA GLN A 74 4.88 -2.71 -0.41
C GLN A 74 4.55 -4.21 -0.35
N GLY A 75 4.22 -4.69 0.84
CA GLY A 75 3.79 -6.05 1.14
C GLY A 75 3.84 -6.35 2.64
N ALA A 76 3.01 -7.27 3.10
CA ALA A 76 2.97 -7.66 4.51
C ALA A 76 4.28 -8.34 4.95
N ASP A 77 4.92 -9.08 4.06
CA ASP A 77 6.23 -9.71 4.25
C ASP A 77 7.33 -8.67 4.57
N ALA A 78 7.36 -7.58 3.83
CA ALA A 78 8.32 -6.49 4.07
C ALA A 78 8.04 -5.73 5.37
N VAL A 79 6.75 -5.50 5.70
CA VAL A 79 6.36 -4.90 6.99
C VAL A 79 6.82 -5.75 8.16
N MET A 80 6.57 -7.08 8.11
CA MET A 80 7.03 -8.02 9.14
C MET A 80 8.54 -8.01 9.29
N THR A 81 9.27 -8.03 8.16
CA THR A 81 10.73 -7.95 8.16
C THR A 81 11.24 -6.67 8.83
N SER A 82 10.63 -5.52 8.51
CA SER A 82 11.01 -4.22 9.08
C SER A 82 10.81 -4.18 10.61
N VAL A 83 9.73 -4.78 11.12
CA VAL A 83 9.48 -4.82 12.57
C VAL A 83 10.41 -5.82 13.26
N LEU A 84 10.55 -7.04 12.73
CA LEU A 84 11.41 -8.08 13.31
C LEU A 84 12.90 -7.69 13.32
N SER A 85 13.34 -6.90 12.33
CA SER A 85 14.71 -6.38 12.31
C SER A 85 14.94 -5.17 13.22
N GLY A 86 13.89 -4.61 13.82
CA GLY A 86 13.96 -3.38 14.61
C GLY A 86 14.08 -2.09 13.79
N GLU A 87 13.96 -2.17 12.47
CA GLU A 87 13.95 -0.98 11.60
C GLU A 87 12.73 -0.10 11.86
N SER A 88 11.58 -0.74 12.13
CA SER A 88 10.34 -0.06 12.56
C SER A 88 9.86 -0.61 13.90
N GLN A 89 9.31 0.27 14.73
CA GLN A 89 8.69 -0.15 16.00
C GLN A 89 7.27 -0.67 15.79
N ILE A 90 6.57 -0.17 14.77
CA ILE A 90 5.18 -0.54 14.48
C ILE A 90 5.07 -0.97 13.01
N GLY A 91 4.41 -2.11 12.80
CA GLY A 91 3.98 -2.58 11.50
C GLY A 91 2.47 -2.41 11.32
N PHE A 92 2.04 -1.83 10.22
CA PHE A 92 0.63 -1.78 9.85
C PHE A 92 0.38 -2.75 8.69
N ALA A 93 -0.08 -3.94 9.05
CA ALA A 93 -0.34 -5.06 8.15
C ALA A 93 -1.55 -5.86 8.65
N GLY A 94 -1.98 -6.86 7.90
CA GLY A 94 -2.98 -7.79 8.35
C GLY A 94 -2.44 -8.70 9.49
N PRO A 95 -3.30 -9.16 10.40
CA PRO A 95 -2.87 -9.97 11.55
C PRO A 95 -2.33 -11.35 11.14
N GLU A 96 -2.71 -11.84 9.96
CA GLU A 96 -2.25 -13.14 9.43
C GLU A 96 -0.71 -13.19 9.29
N ALA A 97 -0.07 -12.08 8.98
CA ALA A 97 1.37 -12.03 8.86
C ALA A 97 2.08 -12.30 10.20
N SER A 98 1.52 -11.80 11.31
CA SER A 98 2.03 -12.10 12.65
C SER A 98 1.79 -13.56 13.04
N ILE A 99 0.67 -14.17 12.62
CA ILE A 99 0.37 -15.58 12.84
C ILE A 99 1.38 -16.47 12.12
N TYR A 100 1.78 -16.14 10.90
CA TYR A 100 2.81 -16.87 10.18
C TYR A 100 4.14 -16.85 10.93
N VAL A 101 4.58 -15.66 11.39
CA VAL A 101 5.82 -15.51 12.15
C VAL A 101 5.78 -16.34 13.43
N TYR A 102 4.68 -16.29 14.17
CA TYR A 102 4.48 -17.08 15.39
C TYR A 102 4.56 -18.60 15.10
N ASN A 103 3.93 -19.06 14.04
CA ASN A 103 3.91 -20.48 13.67
C ASN A 103 5.27 -21.01 13.17
N GLU A 104 6.21 -20.13 12.81
CA GLU A 104 7.58 -20.52 12.53
C GLU A 104 8.38 -20.92 13.79
N GLY A 105 7.79 -20.79 14.99
CA GLY A 105 8.38 -21.19 16.26
C GLY A 105 9.53 -20.31 16.73
N LYS A 106 9.59 -19.06 16.30
CA LYS A 106 10.57 -18.09 16.76
C LYS A 106 10.17 -17.57 18.15
N GLU A 107 11.15 -17.36 19.02
CA GLU A 107 10.94 -16.77 20.34
C GLU A 107 10.54 -15.31 20.26
N ASP A 108 11.05 -14.59 19.24
CA ASP A 108 10.71 -13.19 18.97
C ASP A 108 9.63 -13.13 17.87
N TYR A 109 8.46 -12.64 18.24
CA TYR A 109 7.29 -12.53 17.37
C TYR A 109 6.55 -11.20 17.59
N ILE A 110 5.69 -10.87 16.65
CA ILE A 110 4.96 -9.59 16.61
C ILE A 110 3.61 -9.74 17.30
N GLU A 111 3.31 -8.84 18.23
CA GLU A 111 2.02 -8.76 18.91
C GLU A 111 1.09 -7.77 18.22
N VAL A 112 -0.17 -8.20 18.00
CA VAL A 112 -1.21 -7.32 17.45
C VAL A 112 -1.88 -6.57 18.59
N PHE A 113 -1.78 -5.23 18.60
CA PHE A 113 -2.31 -4.39 19.68
C PHE A 113 -3.50 -3.50 19.28
N ALA A 114 -3.72 -3.28 17.96
CA ALA A 114 -4.79 -2.42 17.48
C ALA A 114 -5.34 -2.88 16.12
N GLN A 115 -6.59 -2.54 15.85
CA GLN A 115 -7.25 -2.80 14.57
C GLN A 115 -7.74 -1.49 13.95
N LEU A 116 -7.30 -1.19 12.71
CA LEU A 116 -7.72 -0.02 11.95
C LEU A 116 -8.80 -0.37 10.92
N THR A 117 -8.65 -1.48 10.21
CA THR A 117 -9.59 -1.95 9.19
C THR A 117 -10.27 -3.24 9.65
N LYS A 118 -11.53 -3.44 9.25
CA LYS A 118 -12.35 -4.57 9.71
C LYS A 118 -12.50 -5.68 8.67
N ARG A 119 -12.34 -5.37 7.38
CA ARG A 119 -12.54 -6.29 6.25
C ARG A 119 -11.44 -6.11 5.24
N ASP A 120 -11.20 -7.14 4.41
CA ASP A 120 -10.23 -7.10 3.33
C ASP A 120 -10.57 -6.02 2.29
N GLY A 121 -11.73 -6.11 1.64
CA GLY A 121 -12.19 -5.13 0.66
C GLY A 121 -11.52 -5.21 -0.71
N SER A 122 -10.91 -6.34 -1.06
CA SER A 122 -10.37 -6.56 -2.40
C SER A 122 -11.44 -7.03 -3.39
N PHE A 123 -11.23 -6.66 -4.65
CA PHE A 123 -12.06 -7.04 -5.78
C PHE A 123 -11.23 -7.80 -6.79
N LEU A 124 -11.82 -8.87 -7.36
CA LEU A 124 -11.24 -9.57 -8.49
C LEU A 124 -11.57 -8.81 -9.78
N VAL A 125 -10.54 -8.41 -10.50
CA VAL A 125 -10.64 -7.69 -11.77
C VAL A 125 -10.17 -8.62 -12.88
N SER A 126 -11.00 -8.79 -13.91
CA SER A 126 -10.73 -9.57 -15.12
C SER A 126 -10.21 -8.68 -16.24
N LYS A 127 -9.32 -9.18 -17.08
CA LYS A 127 -8.89 -8.53 -18.33
C LYS A 127 -10.01 -8.45 -19.35
N ASN A 128 -10.84 -9.46 -19.40
CA ASN A 128 -11.94 -9.59 -20.36
C ASN A 128 -13.28 -9.32 -19.67
N LYS A 129 -14.17 -8.64 -20.37
CA LYS A 129 -15.55 -8.46 -19.91
C LYS A 129 -16.26 -9.81 -19.89
N THR A 130 -16.96 -10.09 -18.81
CA THR A 130 -17.87 -11.23 -18.71
C THR A 130 -19.18 -10.77 -18.06
N GLU A 131 -20.32 -11.27 -18.58
CA GLU A 131 -21.64 -10.95 -18.01
C GLU A 131 -21.99 -11.88 -16.84
N ASN A 132 -21.42 -13.09 -16.83
CA ASN A 132 -21.69 -14.12 -15.83
C ASN A 132 -20.39 -14.77 -15.41
N PHE A 133 -19.65 -14.09 -14.50
CA PHE A 133 -18.43 -14.65 -13.94
C PHE A 133 -18.70 -15.88 -13.08
N SER A 134 -17.93 -16.92 -13.30
CA SER A 134 -17.86 -18.10 -12.44
C SER A 134 -16.42 -18.28 -11.95
N TRP A 135 -16.25 -18.69 -10.70
CA TRP A 135 -14.91 -19.01 -10.17
C TRP A 135 -14.20 -20.10 -10.98
N GLN A 136 -14.94 -20.94 -11.70
CA GLN A 136 -14.38 -21.97 -12.61
C GLN A 136 -13.68 -21.36 -13.84
N ASP A 137 -13.97 -20.09 -14.17
CA ASP A 137 -13.32 -19.36 -15.27
C ASP A 137 -11.83 -19.08 -14.99
N LEU A 138 -11.42 -19.24 -13.74
CA LEU A 138 -10.00 -19.11 -13.33
C LEU A 138 -9.15 -20.34 -13.74
N LYS A 139 -9.75 -21.43 -14.22
CA LYS A 139 -8.98 -22.62 -14.66
C LYS A 139 -8.04 -22.26 -15.82
N GLY A 140 -6.79 -22.66 -15.68
CA GLY A 140 -5.73 -22.37 -16.66
C GLY A 140 -5.29 -20.92 -16.73
N LYS A 141 -5.73 -20.07 -15.79
CA LYS A 141 -5.47 -18.64 -15.77
C LYS A 141 -4.36 -18.27 -14.79
N THR A 142 -3.73 -17.13 -15.07
CA THR A 142 -2.82 -16.47 -14.15
C THR A 142 -3.54 -15.34 -13.41
N VAL A 143 -3.43 -15.34 -12.09
CA VAL A 143 -4.03 -14.34 -11.21
C VAL A 143 -2.91 -13.68 -10.39
N ILE A 144 -2.87 -12.37 -10.30
CA ILE A 144 -2.04 -11.61 -9.36
C ILE A 144 -2.87 -11.41 -8.08
N PRO A 145 -2.61 -12.16 -6.99
CA PRO A 145 -3.47 -12.18 -5.80
C PRO A 145 -3.03 -11.20 -4.72
N GLY A 146 -1.88 -10.54 -4.88
CA GLY A 146 -1.12 -9.87 -3.85
C GLY A 146 0.04 -10.71 -3.35
N ARG A 147 0.77 -10.19 -2.36
CA ARG A 147 1.93 -10.88 -1.78
C ARG A 147 1.49 -12.04 -0.88
N LYS A 148 2.16 -13.17 -1.00
CA LYS A 148 1.95 -14.31 -0.10
C LYS A 148 2.15 -13.89 1.35
N GLY A 149 1.25 -14.34 2.22
CA GLY A 149 1.24 -13.94 3.63
C GLY A 149 0.45 -12.66 3.92
N GLY A 150 -0.14 -12.01 2.91
CA GLY A 150 -1.07 -10.88 3.08
C GLY A 150 -2.53 -11.28 2.93
N VAL A 151 -3.44 -10.50 3.56
CA VAL A 151 -4.89 -10.75 3.56
C VAL A 151 -5.45 -10.97 2.14
N PRO A 152 -5.15 -10.13 1.12
CA PRO A 152 -5.72 -10.33 -0.22
C PRO A 152 -5.38 -11.68 -0.82
N TYR A 153 -4.11 -12.10 -0.69
CA TYR A 153 -3.68 -13.41 -1.18
C TYR A 153 -4.42 -14.55 -0.48
N MET A 154 -4.43 -14.52 0.86
CA MET A 154 -5.02 -15.60 1.66
C MET A 154 -6.53 -15.69 1.45
N THR A 155 -7.22 -14.56 1.39
CA THR A 155 -8.67 -14.51 1.19
C THR A 155 -9.02 -15.06 -0.18
N LEU A 156 -8.32 -14.62 -1.23
CA LEU A 156 -8.53 -15.16 -2.57
C LEU A 156 -8.21 -16.67 -2.64
N GLU A 157 -7.08 -17.09 -2.08
CA GLU A 157 -6.69 -18.50 -2.06
C GLU A 157 -7.75 -19.37 -1.35
N TYR A 158 -8.27 -18.88 -0.21
CA TYR A 158 -9.35 -19.54 0.51
C TYR A 158 -10.61 -19.68 -0.35
N VAL A 159 -11.08 -18.57 -0.96
CA VAL A 159 -12.26 -18.58 -1.82
C VAL A 159 -12.09 -19.55 -2.98
N ILE A 160 -10.96 -19.53 -3.67
CA ILE A 160 -10.63 -20.43 -4.78
C ILE A 160 -10.74 -21.91 -4.33
N LYS A 161 -10.15 -22.24 -3.17
CA LYS A 161 -10.21 -23.59 -2.59
C LYS A 161 -11.65 -24.00 -2.25
N GLN A 162 -12.45 -23.09 -1.66
CA GLN A 162 -13.87 -23.36 -1.37
C GLN A 162 -14.72 -23.59 -2.65
N LYS A 163 -14.29 -23.02 -3.79
CA LYS A 163 -14.91 -23.26 -5.09
C LYS A 163 -14.38 -24.51 -5.80
N GLY A 164 -13.58 -25.32 -5.11
CA GLY A 164 -13.08 -26.61 -5.60
C GLY A 164 -11.90 -26.52 -6.55
N LEU A 165 -11.25 -25.34 -6.65
CA LEU A 165 -10.05 -25.14 -7.44
C LEU A 165 -8.79 -25.28 -6.58
N LYS A 166 -7.71 -25.77 -7.20
CA LYS A 166 -6.42 -26.00 -6.54
C LYS A 166 -5.37 -25.06 -7.11
N PRO A 167 -4.95 -24.00 -6.37
CA PRO A 167 -3.82 -23.15 -6.76
C PRO A 167 -2.57 -24.00 -7.05
N GLY A 168 -1.82 -23.61 -8.08
CA GLY A 168 -0.64 -24.33 -8.55
C GLY A 168 -0.92 -25.56 -9.43
N LYS A 169 -2.20 -26.00 -9.49
CA LYS A 169 -2.63 -27.09 -10.37
C LYS A 169 -3.66 -26.60 -11.40
N ASP A 170 -4.74 -26.00 -10.93
CA ASP A 170 -5.86 -25.58 -11.79
C ASP A 170 -5.68 -24.15 -12.30
N LEU A 171 -4.90 -23.33 -11.59
CA LEU A 171 -4.56 -21.94 -11.94
C LEU A 171 -3.22 -21.55 -11.32
N THR A 172 -2.63 -20.47 -11.82
CA THR A 172 -1.39 -19.90 -11.28
C THR A 172 -1.71 -18.67 -10.43
N LEU A 173 -1.21 -18.61 -9.20
CA LEU A 173 -1.19 -17.41 -8.38
C LEU A 173 0.23 -16.82 -8.45
N ASP A 174 0.38 -15.66 -9.11
CA ASP A 174 1.66 -14.94 -9.20
C ASP A 174 1.76 -13.93 -8.05
N ASP A 175 2.41 -14.33 -6.97
CA ASP A 175 2.65 -13.52 -5.78
C ASP A 175 3.98 -12.77 -5.78
N SER A 176 4.70 -12.79 -6.91
CA SER A 176 6.00 -12.12 -7.06
C SER A 176 5.88 -10.60 -7.19
N ILE A 177 4.70 -10.10 -7.62
CA ILE A 177 4.47 -8.69 -7.93
C ILE A 177 4.26 -7.88 -6.64
N LYS A 178 5.01 -6.79 -6.50
CA LYS A 178 4.82 -5.85 -5.38
C LYS A 178 3.45 -5.18 -5.45
N PHE A 179 2.88 -4.85 -4.30
CA PHE A 179 1.49 -4.43 -4.18
C PHE A 179 1.13 -3.21 -5.05
N ASP A 180 1.95 -2.18 -5.04
CA ASP A 180 1.77 -0.96 -5.83
C ASP A 180 2.01 -1.14 -7.34
N LEU A 181 2.62 -2.26 -7.76
CA LEU A 181 2.85 -2.60 -9.16
C LEU A 181 1.78 -3.53 -9.75
N MET A 182 0.87 -4.08 -8.93
CA MET A 182 -0.10 -5.09 -9.38
C MET A 182 -1.01 -4.57 -10.51
N ALA A 183 -1.54 -3.35 -10.37
CA ALA A 183 -2.40 -2.74 -11.38
C ALA A 183 -1.67 -2.51 -12.71
N SER A 184 -0.41 -2.06 -12.67
CA SER A 184 0.40 -1.83 -13.88
C SER A 184 0.81 -3.15 -14.54
N ALA A 185 1.19 -4.17 -13.76
CA ALA A 185 1.50 -5.50 -14.26
C ALA A 185 0.29 -6.13 -14.96
N PHE A 186 -0.88 -6.07 -14.34
CA PHE A 186 -2.11 -6.55 -14.94
C PHE A 186 -2.46 -5.84 -16.25
N THR A 187 -2.42 -4.50 -16.26
CA THR A 187 -2.75 -3.72 -17.48
C THR A 187 -1.74 -3.90 -18.61
N SER A 188 -0.48 -4.23 -18.30
CA SER A 188 0.54 -4.59 -19.28
C SER A 188 0.41 -6.02 -19.83
N GLY A 189 -0.45 -6.85 -19.23
CA GLY A 189 -0.77 -8.18 -19.72
C GLY A 189 -0.06 -9.33 -19.03
N SER A 190 0.52 -9.10 -17.83
CA SER A 190 1.22 -10.16 -17.09
C SER A 190 0.28 -11.23 -16.52
N ALA A 191 -1.03 -10.94 -16.38
CA ALA A 191 -2.01 -11.85 -15.84
C ALA A 191 -3.39 -11.67 -16.47
N ASP A 192 -4.26 -12.69 -16.33
CA ASP A 192 -5.65 -12.65 -16.77
C ASP A 192 -6.56 -11.95 -15.75
N TYR A 193 -6.20 -12.08 -14.47
CA TYR A 193 -6.94 -11.50 -13.34
C TYR A 193 -5.98 -10.88 -12.32
N VAL A 194 -6.52 -9.95 -11.54
CA VAL A 194 -5.79 -9.32 -10.43
C VAL A 194 -6.76 -9.01 -9.29
N THR A 195 -6.31 -9.08 -8.04
CA THR A 195 -7.04 -8.51 -6.90
C THR A 195 -6.59 -7.08 -6.67
N LEU A 196 -7.52 -6.15 -6.59
CA LEU A 196 -7.25 -4.73 -6.35
C LEU A 196 -8.22 -4.17 -5.31
N PHE A 197 -7.75 -3.21 -4.53
CA PHE A 197 -8.58 -2.39 -3.66
C PHE A 197 -9.16 -1.19 -4.41
N GLU A 198 -10.22 -0.61 -3.82
CA GLU A 198 -10.68 0.70 -4.26
C GLU A 198 -9.72 1.82 -3.82
N PRO A 199 -9.56 2.89 -4.60
CA PRO A 199 -10.24 3.22 -5.87
C PRO A 199 -9.56 2.63 -7.11
N THR A 200 -8.52 1.81 -6.96
CA THR A 200 -7.73 1.29 -8.09
C THR A 200 -8.54 0.37 -8.99
N ALA A 201 -9.37 -0.50 -8.41
CA ALA A 201 -10.25 -1.41 -9.15
C ALA A 201 -11.21 -0.61 -10.06
N SER A 202 -11.96 0.34 -9.51
CA SER A 202 -12.87 1.20 -10.27
C SER A 202 -12.14 2.07 -11.31
N ASN A 203 -10.93 2.53 -11.02
CA ASN A 203 -10.15 3.31 -11.99
C ASN A 203 -9.73 2.47 -13.20
N ILE A 204 -9.29 1.22 -12.98
CA ILE A 204 -8.97 0.28 -14.06
C ILE A 204 -10.19 0.02 -14.94
N GLU A 205 -11.35 -0.19 -14.33
CA GLU A 205 -12.61 -0.41 -15.04
C GLU A 205 -13.04 0.84 -15.84
N LYS A 206 -13.00 2.02 -15.23
CA LYS A 206 -13.30 3.29 -15.88
C LYS A 206 -12.39 3.58 -17.09
N LEU A 207 -11.14 3.14 -17.03
CA LEU A 207 -10.18 3.25 -18.13
C LEU A 207 -10.37 2.18 -19.20
N GLY A 208 -11.31 1.25 -19.05
CA GLY A 208 -11.53 0.13 -19.97
C GLY A 208 -10.35 -0.85 -20.03
N LYS A 209 -9.55 -0.93 -18.95
CA LYS A 209 -8.37 -1.79 -18.87
C LYS A 209 -8.62 -3.09 -18.10
N GLY A 210 -9.78 -3.24 -17.53
CA GLY A 210 -10.25 -4.42 -16.81
C GLY A 210 -11.69 -4.26 -16.37
N HIS A 211 -12.27 -5.31 -15.80
CA HIS A 211 -13.67 -5.36 -15.36
C HIS A 211 -13.74 -6.01 -13.99
N ILE A 212 -14.39 -5.36 -13.03
CA ILE A 212 -14.65 -5.95 -11.72
C ILE A 212 -15.65 -7.09 -11.90
N VAL A 213 -15.28 -8.32 -11.52
CA VAL A 213 -16.10 -9.52 -11.72
C VAL A 213 -16.56 -10.17 -10.42
N ALA A 214 -15.87 -9.90 -9.30
CA ALA A 214 -16.26 -10.42 -8.00
C ALA A 214 -15.70 -9.56 -6.85
N SER A 215 -16.36 -9.61 -5.70
CA SER A 215 -15.75 -9.25 -4.41
C SER A 215 -15.08 -10.50 -3.83
N VAL A 216 -13.91 -10.33 -3.25
CA VAL A 216 -13.15 -11.43 -2.65
C VAL A 216 -13.44 -11.55 -1.15
#